data_8aa633468ef20d2d9befe0de5226e345
#
_entry.id   8aa633468ef20d2d9befe0de5226e345
#
_cell.length_a   1.000
_cell.length_b   1.000
_cell.length_c   1.000
_cell.angle_alpha   90.00
_cell.angle_beta   90.00
_cell.angle_gamma   90.00
#
_symmetry.space_group_name_H-M   'P 1'
#
loop_
_entity.id
_entity.type
_entity.pdbx_description
1 polymer ?
#
loop_
_entity_poly.entity_id
_entity_poly.type
_entity_poly.pdbx_seq_one_letter_code
_entity_poly.pdbx_strand_id
1 'polypeptide(L)'
;MQKTTFIGILALFFQFGYSQEKVESKQINKNMEQTSILGLRTTIYKVSDIQKARDWYAKAFETTAYFDEPYYVGFNIGGYELGLQPEEGIKGEKIESVVSYWGVEKIQEVYDRLITLGATENEKPYNTGGEMMTATLKDPFGNVIGLIYNPYFKLKK
;
A
#
# COMPACT_ATOMS: atom_id res chain seq x y z
N MET A 1 -69.64 -12.07 -22.35
CA MET A 1 -68.25 -12.43 -22.64
C MET A 1 -67.36 -11.36 -22.00
N GLN A 2 -66.87 -11.62 -20.81
CA GLN A 2 -65.94 -10.73 -20.12
C GLN A 2 -64.52 -11.24 -20.36
N LYS A 3 -63.66 -10.44 -20.96
CA LYS A 3 -62.23 -10.66 -21.03
C LYS A 3 -61.60 -9.84 -19.90
N THR A 4 -61.26 -10.47 -18.80
CA THR A 4 -60.64 -9.90 -17.64
C THR A 4 -59.09 -9.83 -17.86
N THR A 5 -58.57 -8.65 -17.72
CA THR A 5 -57.18 -8.23 -17.90
C THR A 5 -56.26 -8.89 -16.86
N PHE A 6 -55.31 -9.73 -17.29
CA PHE A 6 -54.31 -10.40 -16.43
C PHE A 6 -52.92 -9.79 -16.64
N ILE A 7 -52.78 -8.46 -16.84
CA ILE A 7 -51.51 -7.81 -17.15
C ILE A 7 -50.93 -7.04 -15.95
N GLY A 8 -51.72 -6.81 -14.88
CA GLY A 8 -51.30 -5.94 -13.77
C GLY A 8 -50.38 -6.56 -12.70
N ILE A 9 -50.36 -7.91 -12.56
CA ILE A 9 -49.70 -8.57 -11.43
C ILE A 9 -48.21 -8.86 -11.70
N LEU A 10 -47.84 -9.13 -12.95
CA LEU A 10 -46.48 -9.49 -13.31
C LEU A 10 -45.50 -8.30 -13.21
N ALA A 11 -45.94 -7.07 -13.48
CA ALA A 11 -45.12 -5.87 -13.41
C ALA A 11 -44.81 -5.47 -11.97
N LEU A 12 -45.69 -5.72 -11.01
CA LEU A 12 -45.48 -5.43 -9.60
C LEU A 12 -44.41 -6.33 -8.94
N PHE A 13 -44.34 -7.60 -9.33
CA PHE A 13 -43.31 -8.53 -8.82
C PHE A 13 -41.92 -8.19 -9.35
N PHE A 14 -41.80 -7.71 -10.60
CA PHE A 14 -40.51 -7.28 -11.15
C PHE A 14 -39.97 -6.00 -10.50
N GLN A 15 -40.83 -5.05 -10.16
CA GLN A 15 -40.40 -3.82 -9.46
C GLN A 15 -40.02 -4.08 -8.01
N PHE A 16 -40.68 -5.03 -7.33
CA PHE A 16 -40.34 -5.38 -5.95
C PHE A 16 -39.01 -6.12 -5.85
N GLY A 17 -38.73 -7.06 -6.78
CA GLY A 17 -37.46 -7.77 -6.85
C GLY A 17 -36.28 -6.83 -7.14
N TYR A 18 -36.45 -5.91 -8.10
CA TYR A 18 -35.41 -4.92 -8.45
C TYR A 18 -35.13 -3.90 -7.33
N SER A 19 -36.14 -3.57 -6.53
CA SER A 19 -36.00 -2.69 -5.36
C SER A 19 -35.27 -3.37 -4.21
N GLN A 20 -35.54 -4.66 -3.95
CA GLN A 20 -34.85 -5.41 -2.90
C GLN A 20 -33.38 -5.68 -3.24
N GLU A 21 -33.09 -6.07 -4.47
CA GLU A 21 -31.72 -6.32 -4.94
C GLU A 21 -30.86 -5.03 -4.87
N LYS A 22 -31.45 -3.89 -5.19
CA LYS A 22 -30.79 -2.57 -5.10
C LYS A 22 -30.59 -2.09 -3.65
N VAL A 23 -31.47 -2.47 -2.73
CA VAL A 23 -31.35 -2.17 -1.30
C VAL A 23 -30.31 -3.10 -0.66
N GLU A 24 -30.30 -4.39 -0.98
CA GLU A 24 -29.29 -5.33 -0.51
C GLU A 24 -27.90 -4.99 -1.00
N SER A 25 -27.74 -4.65 -2.29
CA SER A 25 -26.43 -4.24 -2.84
C SER A 25 -25.92 -2.92 -2.21
N LYS A 26 -26.83 -2.00 -1.89
CA LYS A 26 -26.50 -0.75 -1.19
C LYS A 26 -26.13 -0.99 0.28
N GLN A 27 -26.78 -1.96 0.94
CA GLN A 27 -26.48 -2.37 2.31
C GLN A 27 -25.14 -3.11 2.40
N ILE A 28 -24.87 -4.01 1.43
CA ILE A 28 -23.59 -4.73 1.32
C ILE A 28 -22.45 -3.75 1.08
N ASN A 29 -22.61 -2.78 0.17
CA ASN A 29 -21.61 -1.73 -0.06
C ASN A 29 -21.40 -0.84 1.18
N LYS A 30 -22.45 -0.50 1.92
CA LYS A 30 -22.34 0.29 3.14
C LYS A 30 -21.64 -0.48 4.27
N ASN A 31 -21.85 -1.79 4.35
CA ASN A 31 -21.17 -2.66 5.32
C ASN A 31 -19.71 -2.95 4.94
N MET A 32 -19.35 -2.91 3.64
CA MET A 32 -17.96 -3.01 3.19
C MET A 32 -17.16 -1.73 3.42
N GLU A 33 -17.81 -0.56 3.52
CA GLU A 33 -17.15 0.71 3.87
C GLU A 33 -16.87 0.86 5.38
N GLN A 34 -17.43 -0.01 6.23
CA GLN A 34 -17.32 0.07 7.68
C GLN A 34 -16.48 -1.08 8.26
N THR A 35 -15.31 -1.33 7.66
CA THR A 35 -14.32 -2.22 8.28
C THR A 35 -13.72 -1.56 9.52
N SER A 36 -13.55 -2.32 10.60
CA SER A 36 -12.80 -1.86 11.79
C SER A 36 -11.30 -1.72 11.50
N ILE A 37 -10.80 -2.33 10.41
CA ILE A 37 -9.42 -2.20 9.96
C ILE A 37 -9.34 -1.05 8.97
N LEU A 38 -8.61 -0.01 9.34
CA LEU A 38 -8.49 1.25 8.60
C LEU A 38 -7.40 1.23 7.50
N GLY A 39 -6.87 0.06 7.16
CA GLY A 39 -5.78 -0.13 6.21
C GLY A 39 -4.39 0.09 6.82
N LEU A 40 -3.36 -0.05 6.01
CA LEU A 40 -1.98 0.16 6.43
C LEU A 40 -1.79 1.59 6.97
N ARG A 41 -1.05 1.73 8.06
CA ARG A 41 -0.69 3.02 8.67
C ARG A 41 0.81 3.20 8.72
N THR A 42 1.51 2.20 9.22
CA THR A 42 2.94 2.27 9.52
C THR A 42 3.64 1.02 8.99
N THR A 43 4.78 1.20 8.35
CA THR A 43 5.77 0.16 8.08
C THR A 43 7.00 0.45 8.94
N ILE A 44 7.45 -0.53 9.74
CA ILE A 44 8.62 -0.36 10.60
C ILE A 44 9.78 -1.19 10.06
N TYR A 45 10.93 -0.55 9.84
CA TYR A 45 12.20 -1.20 9.54
C TYR A 45 13.10 -1.20 10.77
N LYS A 46 13.64 -2.38 11.09
CA LYS A 46 14.67 -2.52 12.12
C LYS A 46 16.02 -2.20 11.52
N VAL A 47 16.82 -1.38 12.20
CA VAL A 47 18.09 -0.86 11.68
C VAL A 47 19.18 -0.97 12.74
N SER A 48 20.40 -1.30 12.31
CA SER A 48 21.55 -1.47 13.20
C SER A 48 22.11 -0.14 13.74
N ASP A 49 21.85 0.98 13.05
CA ASP A 49 22.26 2.34 13.42
C ASP A 49 21.15 3.31 13.03
N ILE A 50 20.40 3.75 14.02
CA ILE A 50 19.18 4.56 13.76
C ILE A 50 19.53 5.95 13.21
N GLN A 51 20.67 6.55 13.58
CA GLN A 51 21.07 7.88 13.08
C GLN A 51 21.50 7.81 11.61
N LYS A 52 22.31 6.81 11.25
CA LYS A 52 22.68 6.58 9.84
C LYS A 52 21.47 6.22 9.00
N ALA A 53 20.56 5.41 9.54
CA ALA A 53 19.32 5.05 8.87
C ALA A 53 18.44 6.27 8.64
N ARG A 54 18.24 7.12 9.64
CA ARG A 54 17.51 8.38 9.50
C ARG A 54 18.05 9.20 8.33
N ASP A 55 19.36 9.43 8.30
CA ASP A 55 20.00 10.26 7.28
C ASP A 55 19.89 9.64 5.89
N TRP A 56 19.99 8.32 5.81
CA TRP A 56 19.83 7.58 4.55
C TRP A 56 18.38 7.64 4.04
N TYR A 57 17.40 7.33 4.91
CA TYR A 57 15.98 7.33 4.54
C TYR A 57 15.48 8.72 4.19
N ALA A 58 15.96 9.78 4.87
CA ALA A 58 15.63 11.15 4.51
C ALA A 58 16.04 11.48 3.06
N LYS A 59 17.23 11.03 2.63
CA LYS A 59 17.71 11.20 1.24
C LYS A 59 16.99 10.27 0.27
N ALA A 60 16.81 9.01 0.64
CA ALA A 60 16.20 7.97 -0.22
C ALA A 60 14.75 8.31 -0.57
N PHE A 61 14.00 8.80 0.41
CA PHE A 61 12.58 9.14 0.27
C PHE A 61 12.31 10.64 0.08
N GLU A 62 13.38 11.46 -0.04
CA GLU A 62 13.31 12.91 -0.28
C GLU A 62 12.38 13.61 0.73
N THR A 63 12.54 13.28 2.02
CA THR A 63 11.69 13.75 3.10
C THR A 63 12.52 14.05 4.36
N THR A 64 11.86 14.57 5.39
CA THR A 64 12.47 14.79 6.71
C THR A 64 11.68 14.02 7.77
N ALA A 65 12.37 13.54 8.81
CA ALA A 65 11.71 12.92 9.94
C ALA A 65 10.82 13.96 10.65
N TYR A 66 9.60 13.58 10.98
CA TYR A 66 8.68 14.38 11.81
C TYR A 66 8.85 14.04 13.29
N PHE A 67 9.45 12.89 13.57
CA PHE A 67 9.80 12.43 14.91
C PHE A 67 11.20 11.81 14.87
N ASP A 68 12.11 12.23 15.77
CA ASP A 68 13.53 11.84 15.76
C ASP A 68 14.04 11.66 17.18
N GLU A 69 13.92 10.42 17.68
CA GLU A 69 14.39 10.03 19.01
C GLU A 69 15.28 8.79 18.92
N PRO A 70 16.18 8.55 19.88
CA PRO A 70 17.10 7.40 19.81
C PRO A 70 16.45 6.02 19.69
N TYR A 71 15.19 5.89 20.06
CA TYR A 71 14.43 4.64 20.05
C TYR A 71 13.45 4.52 18.88
N TYR A 72 13.17 5.65 18.18
CA TYR A 72 12.24 5.68 17.05
C TYR A 72 12.46 6.91 16.17
N VAL A 73 12.48 6.71 14.87
CA VAL A 73 12.43 7.80 13.88
C VAL A 73 11.24 7.57 12.97
N GLY A 74 10.38 8.59 12.80
CA GLY A 74 9.17 8.55 11.98
C GLY A 74 9.22 9.51 10.81
N PHE A 75 8.83 9.03 9.62
CA PHE A 75 8.68 9.82 8.40
C PHE A 75 7.24 9.73 7.89
N ASN A 76 6.72 10.82 7.36
CA ASN A 76 5.45 10.81 6.64
C ASN A 76 5.71 10.67 5.13
N ILE A 77 5.26 9.57 4.55
CA ILE A 77 5.42 9.26 3.13
C ILE A 77 4.04 9.18 2.48
N GLY A 78 3.60 10.30 1.90
CA GLY A 78 2.30 10.36 1.22
C GLY A 78 1.10 10.03 2.11
N GLY A 79 1.18 10.32 3.42
CA GLY A 79 0.13 10.04 4.41
C GLY A 79 0.26 8.69 5.10
N TYR A 80 1.28 7.90 4.77
CA TYR A 80 1.66 6.67 5.48
C TYR A 80 2.91 6.90 6.31
N GLU A 81 3.05 6.19 7.41
CA GLU A 81 4.25 6.29 8.24
C GLU A 81 5.29 5.25 7.84
N LEU A 82 6.51 5.70 7.65
CA LEU A 82 7.71 4.87 7.71
C LEU A 82 8.35 5.09 9.08
N GLY A 83 8.46 4.03 9.89
CA GLY A 83 9.13 4.03 11.17
C GLY A 83 10.48 3.32 11.09
N LEU A 84 11.48 3.85 11.80
CA LEU A 84 12.75 3.16 12.04
C LEU A 84 12.86 2.86 13.53
N GLN A 85 13.32 1.65 13.85
CA GLN A 85 13.62 1.23 15.22
C GLN A 85 14.98 0.56 15.29
N PRO A 86 15.74 0.75 16.39
CA PRO A 86 16.96 -0.01 16.59
C PRO A 86 16.70 -1.53 16.61
N GLU A 87 17.63 -2.30 16.05
CA GLU A 87 17.64 -3.75 16.24
C GLU A 87 18.04 -4.06 17.69
N GLU A 88 17.23 -4.92 18.34
CA GLU A 88 17.52 -5.46 19.65
C GLU A 88 17.95 -6.93 19.54
N GLY A 89 18.99 -7.33 20.25
CA GLY A 89 19.44 -8.72 20.32
C GLY A 89 20.44 -9.15 19.26
N ILE A 90 20.50 -10.46 18.99
CA ILE A 90 21.46 -11.07 18.05
C ILE A 90 21.03 -10.70 16.62
N LYS A 91 21.97 -10.14 15.85
CA LYS A 91 21.76 -9.87 14.42
C LYS A 91 21.49 -11.18 13.68
N GLY A 92 20.27 -11.36 13.19
CA GLY A 92 19.86 -12.46 12.32
C GLY A 92 19.66 -12.01 10.88
N GLU A 93 19.42 -12.97 10.00
CA GLU A 93 18.98 -12.66 8.65
C GLU A 93 17.60 -11.98 8.69
N LYS A 94 17.43 -10.92 7.91
CA LYS A 94 16.13 -10.25 7.75
C LYS A 94 15.16 -11.20 7.06
N ILE A 95 13.95 -11.33 7.60
CA ILE A 95 12.90 -12.14 6.98
C ILE A 95 12.30 -11.36 5.79
N GLU A 96 12.37 -11.94 4.60
CA GLU A 96 11.87 -11.34 3.36
C GLU A 96 10.42 -11.78 3.01
N SER A 97 9.69 -12.33 3.98
CA SER A 97 8.32 -12.84 3.74
C SER A 97 7.26 -11.76 3.56
N VAL A 98 7.57 -10.51 3.91
CA VAL A 98 6.69 -9.35 3.74
C VAL A 98 7.47 -8.24 3.07
N VAL A 99 6.98 -7.76 1.93
CA VAL A 99 7.56 -6.62 1.22
C VAL A 99 6.56 -5.46 1.21
N SER A 100 7.00 -4.30 1.69
CA SER A 100 6.25 -3.06 1.58
C SER A 100 6.60 -2.37 0.26
N TYR A 101 5.60 -2.17 -0.60
CA TYR A 101 5.77 -1.47 -1.88
C TYR A 101 5.37 0.00 -1.74
N TRP A 102 6.32 0.89 -2.06
CA TRP A 102 6.13 2.33 -2.11
C TRP A 102 5.77 2.75 -3.54
N GLY A 103 4.67 3.48 -3.66
CA GLY A 103 4.19 3.94 -4.96
C GLY A 103 5.11 5.01 -5.57
N VAL A 104 5.48 4.85 -6.83
CA VAL A 104 6.33 5.78 -7.58
C VAL A 104 5.78 5.98 -8.99
N GLU A 105 5.96 7.19 -9.54
CA GLU A 105 5.56 7.48 -10.93
C GLU A 105 6.64 7.05 -11.94
N LYS A 106 7.93 7.11 -11.57
CA LYS A 106 9.07 6.83 -12.43
C LYS A 106 9.99 5.80 -11.78
N ILE A 107 9.62 4.54 -11.90
CA ILE A 107 10.25 3.46 -11.15
C ILE A 107 11.75 3.32 -11.43
N GLN A 108 12.18 3.48 -12.69
CA GLN A 108 13.60 3.36 -13.04
C GLN A 108 14.42 4.49 -12.41
N GLU A 109 13.93 5.74 -12.47
CA GLU A 109 14.65 6.89 -11.90
C GLU A 109 14.83 6.74 -10.37
N VAL A 110 13.76 6.29 -9.67
CA VAL A 110 13.81 6.07 -8.22
C VAL A 110 14.73 4.90 -7.88
N TYR A 111 14.66 3.80 -8.64
CA TYR A 111 15.52 2.64 -8.46
C TYR A 111 17.00 3.01 -8.57
N ASP A 112 17.40 3.70 -9.66
CA ASP A 112 18.78 4.09 -9.92
C ASP A 112 19.31 5.08 -8.84
N ARG A 113 18.44 5.97 -8.35
CA ARG A 113 18.76 6.85 -7.23
C ARG A 113 19.04 6.06 -5.96
N LEU A 114 18.21 5.08 -5.60
CA LEU A 114 18.43 4.25 -4.40
C LEU A 114 19.73 3.45 -4.50
N ILE A 115 20.04 2.88 -5.66
CA ILE A 115 21.34 2.24 -5.92
C ILE A 115 22.51 3.22 -5.68
N THR A 116 22.41 4.43 -6.22
CA THR A 116 23.44 5.47 -6.02
C THR A 116 23.61 5.85 -4.55
N LEU A 117 22.56 5.78 -3.75
CA LEU A 117 22.57 6.01 -2.30
C LEU A 117 23.07 4.80 -1.48
N GLY A 118 23.47 3.71 -2.14
CA GLY A 118 24.07 2.54 -1.51
C GLY A 118 23.10 1.41 -1.19
N ALA A 119 21.87 1.46 -1.71
CA ALA A 119 21.03 0.27 -1.72
C ALA A 119 21.61 -0.79 -2.67
N THR A 120 21.36 -2.06 -2.39
CA THR A 120 21.77 -3.15 -3.26
C THR A 120 20.57 -3.72 -4.03
N GLU A 121 20.82 -4.15 -5.27
CA GLU A 121 19.82 -4.79 -6.11
C GLU A 121 19.30 -6.08 -5.45
N ASN A 122 17.98 -6.26 -5.43
CA ASN A 122 17.31 -7.53 -5.16
C ASN A 122 16.60 -7.99 -6.42
N GLU A 123 15.69 -7.17 -6.98
CA GLU A 123 15.06 -7.38 -8.29
C GLU A 123 15.01 -6.06 -9.05
N LYS A 124 15.48 -6.07 -10.30
CA LYS A 124 15.40 -4.90 -11.20
C LYS A 124 13.97 -4.52 -11.50
N PRO A 125 13.70 -3.26 -11.92
CA PRO A 125 12.39 -2.91 -12.46
C PRO A 125 11.95 -3.84 -13.58
N TYR A 126 10.81 -4.49 -13.43
CA TYR A 126 10.22 -5.36 -14.43
C TYR A 126 8.70 -5.22 -14.48
N ASN A 127 8.11 -5.57 -15.61
CA ASN A 127 6.67 -5.53 -15.83
C ASN A 127 6.00 -6.76 -15.20
N THR A 128 5.02 -6.55 -14.33
CA THR A 128 4.26 -7.62 -13.66
C THR A 128 2.90 -7.89 -14.31
N GLY A 129 2.54 -7.10 -15.34
CA GLY A 129 1.29 -7.25 -16.09
C GLY A 129 0.66 -5.89 -16.44
N GLY A 130 0.14 -5.77 -17.65
CA GLY A 130 -0.37 -4.49 -18.15
C GLY A 130 0.70 -3.40 -18.13
N GLU A 131 0.40 -2.28 -17.48
CA GLU A 131 1.35 -1.17 -17.27
C GLU A 131 2.03 -1.21 -15.89
N MET A 132 1.74 -2.21 -15.06
CA MET A 132 2.34 -2.34 -13.73
C MET A 132 3.82 -2.70 -13.79
N MET A 133 4.62 -2.00 -13.00
CA MET A 133 6.03 -2.26 -12.81
C MET A 133 6.35 -2.42 -11.33
N THR A 134 7.22 -3.36 -10.98
CA THR A 134 7.75 -3.51 -9.63
C THR A 134 9.27 -3.64 -9.65
N ALA A 135 9.89 -3.32 -8.52
CA ALA A 135 11.29 -3.55 -8.25
C ALA A 135 11.48 -3.78 -6.75
N THR A 136 12.52 -4.48 -6.37
CA THR A 136 12.93 -4.58 -4.97
C THR A 136 14.43 -4.33 -4.80
N LEU A 137 14.78 -3.67 -3.69
CA LEU A 137 16.16 -3.37 -3.31
C LEU A 137 16.34 -3.71 -1.83
N LYS A 138 17.58 -3.90 -1.41
CA LYS A 138 17.93 -3.93 0.01
C LYS A 138 18.58 -2.61 0.41
N ASP A 139 18.08 -2.00 1.48
CA ASP A 139 18.70 -0.82 2.07
C ASP A 139 20.08 -1.16 2.67
N PRO A 140 20.89 -0.16 3.07
CA PRO A 140 22.19 -0.43 3.71
C PRO A 140 22.12 -1.18 5.04
N PHE A 141 20.92 -1.39 5.57
CA PHE A 141 20.66 -2.10 6.83
C PHE A 141 20.04 -3.50 6.63
N GLY A 142 19.90 -3.94 5.36
CA GLY A 142 19.40 -5.25 4.96
C GLY A 142 17.88 -5.37 4.90
N ASN A 143 17.11 -4.29 5.00
CA ASN A 143 15.65 -4.33 4.82
C ASN A 143 15.28 -4.31 3.33
N VAL A 144 14.27 -5.08 2.95
CA VAL A 144 13.73 -5.06 1.59
C VAL A 144 12.80 -3.86 1.42
N ILE A 145 13.07 -3.04 0.40
CA ILE A 145 12.23 -1.94 -0.07
C ILE A 145 11.63 -2.33 -1.41
N GLY A 146 10.31 -2.38 -1.50
CA GLY A 146 9.58 -2.55 -2.76
C GLY A 146 9.25 -1.19 -3.38
N LEU A 147 9.40 -1.08 -4.68
CA LEU A 147 8.91 0.04 -5.49
C LEU A 147 7.81 -0.48 -6.43
N ILE A 148 6.75 0.30 -6.59
CA ILE A 148 5.66 -0.05 -7.50
C ILE A 148 5.17 1.18 -8.28
N TYR A 149 5.10 1.03 -9.60
CA TYR A 149 4.26 1.85 -10.45
C TYR A 149 2.98 1.08 -10.75
N ASN A 150 1.83 1.60 -10.29
CA ASN A 150 0.53 0.96 -10.49
C ASN A 150 -0.54 2.00 -10.89
N PRO A 151 -0.81 2.18 -12.19
CA PRO A 151 -1.79 3.16 -12.67
C PRO A 151 -3.24 2.74 -12.37
N TYR A 152 -3.47 1.47 -12.01
CA TYR A 152 -4.82 0.92 -11.78
C TYR A 152 -5.29 1.06 -10.33
N PHE A 153 -4.38 1.21 -9.38
CA PHE A 153 -4.71 1.35 -7.96
C PHE A 153 -4.40 2.76 -7.46
N LYS A 154 -5.46 3.54 -7.23
CA LYS A 154 -5.36 4.90 -6.72
C LYS A 154 -5.96 4.98 -5.32
N LEU A 155 -5.22 5.58 -4.39
CA LEU A 155 -5.76 5.88 -3.08
C LEU A 155 -6.91 6.89 -3.21
N LYS A 156 -8.05 6.56 -2.61
CA LYS A 156 -9.15 7.53 -2.46
C LYS A 156 -8.66 8.64 -1.51
N LYS A 157 -8.65 9.86 -2.02
CA LYS A 157 -8.40 11.06 -1.20
C LYS A 157 -9.61 11.37 -0.35
#